data_3699b7006a18ceeae05132008374a7c2
#
_entry.id   3699b7006a18ceeae05132008374a7c2
#
_cell.length_a   1.000
_cell.length_b   1.000
_cell.length_c   1.000
_cell.angle_alpha   90.00
_cell.angle_beta   90.00
_cell.angle_gamma   90.00
#
_symmetry.space_group_name_H-M   'P 1'
#
loop_
_entity.id
_entity.type
_entity.pdbx_description
1 polymer ?
#
loop_
_entity_poly.entity_id
_entity_poly.type
_entity_poly.pdbx_seq_one_letter_code
_entity_poly.pdbx_strand_id
1 'polypeptide(L)'
;MFDKLDDILMRLEEVLNQLSEPDVAADAAKFQKLMKEQAELQPIADAYKDYKTQKQTIEESLMLLEEESDEEMREMLKEELSDAKKRVEELEQELKVLLLPKDPNDDKNVIVEFRAGAGGDEAALFTAEICRMYIKYAESRGLENRADQRQMENRNRRL
;
A
#
# COMPACT_ATOMS: atom_id res chain seq x y z
N MET A 1 16.61 -8.52 -8.77
CA MET A 1 15.27 -8.15 -8.29
C MET A 1 14.61 -9.35 -7.61
N PHE A 2 14.57 -10.51 -8.24
CA PHE A 2 13.90 -11.70 -7.70
C PHE A 2 14.53 -12.26 -6.42
N ASP A 3 15.85 -12.24 -6.28
CA ASP A 3 16.55 -12.67 -5.04
C ASP A 3 16.04 -11.90 -3.80
N LYS A 4 15.80 -10.58 -3.95
CA LYS A 4 15.23 -9.77 -2.88
C LYS A 4 13.78 -10.13 -2.53
N LEU A 5 13.00 -10.60 -3.50
CA LEU A 5 11.62 -11.03 -3.27
C LEU A 5 11.55 -12.36 -2.52
N ASP A 6 12.48 -13.27 -2.78
CA ASP A 6 12.61 -14.51 -2.01
C ASP A 6 13.04 -14.23 -0.56
N ASP A 7 13.96 -13.27 -0.33
CA ASP A 7 14.33 -12.80 1.00
C ASP A 7 13.12 -12.21 1.75
N ILE A 8 12.24 -11.48 1.04
CA ILE A 8 11.00 -10.92 1.62
C ILE A 8 10.04 -12.04 2.04
N LEU A 9 9.89 -13.10 1.25
CA LEU A 9 9.06 -14.26 1.62
C LEU A 9 9.59 -14.93 2.89
N MET A 10 10.89 -15.18 2.96
CA MET A 10 11.52 -15.76 4.14
C MET A 10 11.36 -14.87 5.36
N ARG A 11 11.55 -13.56 5.20
CA ARG A 11 11.38 -12.61 6.28
C ARG A 11 9.95 -12.54 6.81
N LEU A 12 8.96 -12.58 5.90
CA LEU A 12 7.55 -12.63 6.29
C LEU A 12 7.25 -13.89 7.11
N GLU A 13 7.78 -15.04 6.71
CA GLU A 13 7.59 -16.29 7.44
C GLU A 13 8.21 -16.23 8.84
N GLU A 14 9.42 -15.67 8.97
CA GLU A 14 10.05 -15.42 10.27
C GLU A 14 9.19 -14.51 11.17
N VAL A 15 8.66 -13.41 10.61
CA VAL A 15 7.81 -12.46 11.35
C VAL A 15 6.53 -13.15 11.83
N LEU A 16 5.89 -13.96 10.98
CA LEU A 16 4.68 -14.73 11.35
C LEU A 16 4.97 -15.76 12.44
N ASN A 17 6.11 -16.44 12.37
CA ASN A 17 6.55 -17.37 13.39
C ASN A 17 6.79 -16.66 14.72
N GLN A 18 7.48 -15.51 14.71
CA GLN A 18 7.72 -14.71 15.92
C GLN A 18 6.41 -14.17 16.51
N LEU A 19 5.44 -13.74 15.70
CA LEU A 19 4.13 -13.30 16.18
C LEU A 19 3.34 -14.42 16.86
N SER A 20 3.64 -15.68 16.55
CA SER A 20 3.02 -16.85 17.18
C SER A 20 3.64 -17.23 18.51
N GLU A 21 4.78 -16.62 18.90
CA GLU A 21 5.47 -16.90 20.16
C GLU A 21 4.74 -16.25 21.35
N PRO A 22 4.46 -16.98 22.45
CA PRO A 22 3.78 -16.44 23.62
C PRO A 22 4.51 -15.24 24.25
N ASP A 23 5.83 -15.22 24.22
CA ASP A 23 6.66 -14.16 24.78
C ASP A 23 6.50 -12.84 24.01
N VAL A 24 6.28 -12.93 22.71
CA VAL A 24 6.02 -11.76 21.85
C VAL A 24 4.63 -11.18 22.11
N ALA A 25 3.65 -12.04 22.33
CA ALA A 25 2.29 -11.58 22.68
C ALA A 25 2.24 -10.84 24.03
N ALA A 26 3.17 -11.15 24.94
CA ALA A 26 3.29 -10.46 26.23
C ALA A 26 3.99 -9.09 26.16
N ASP A 27 4.80 -8.85 25.11
CA ASP A 27 5.51 -7.58 24.86
C ASP A 27 4.77 -6.75 23.79
N ALA A 28 3.93 -5.81 24.24
CA ALA A 28 3.12 -4.97 23.37
C ALA A 28 3.97 -4.17 22.34
N ALA A 29 5.16 -3.71 22.71
CA ALA A 29 6.01 -2.93 21.83
C ALA A 29 6.63 -3.80 20.72
N LYS A 30 7.10 -5.00 21.09
CA LYS A 30 7.65 -5.97 20.11
C LYS A 30 6.55 -6.48 19.19
N PHE A 31 5.37 -6.78 19.73
CA PHE A 31 4.19 -7.22 18.96
C PHE A 31 3.78 -6.17 17.94
N GLN A 32 3.64 -4.90 18.35
CA GLN A 32 3.26 -3.81 17.44
C GLN A 32 4.28 -3.61 16.32
N LYS A 33 5.59 -3.72 16.63
CA LYS A 33 6.64 -3.60 15.61
C LYS A 33 6.55 -4.72 14.58
N LEU A 34 6.36 -5.96 15.02
CA LEU A 34 6.24 -7.11 14.11
C LEU A 34 4.96 -7.06 13.28
N MET A 35 3.83 -6.63 13.86
CA MET A 35 2.58 -6.43 13.12
C MET A 35 2.72 -5.36 12.02
N LYS A 36 3.46 -4.28 12.30
CA LYS A 36 3.74 -3.26 11.29
C LYS A 36 4.61 -3.83 10.17
N GLU A 37 5.67 -4.57 10.51
CA GLU A 37 6.55 -5.22 9.54
C GLU A 37 5.77 -6.23 8.69
N GLN A 38 4.89 -7.05 9.29
CA GLN A 38 3.99 -7.94 8.57
C GLN A 38 3.11 -7.18 7.56
N ALA A 39 2.46 -6.10 8.00
CA ALA A 39 1.58 -5.30 7.16
C ALA A 39 2.33 -4.68 5.96
N GLU A 40 3.63 -4.41 6.10
CA GLU A 40 4.48 -3.91 5.02
C GLU A 40 4.92 -5.01 4.05
N LEU A 41 5.25 -6.19 4.55
CA LEU A 41 5.75 -7.29 3.73
C LEU A 41 4.64 -8.09 3.04
N GLN A 42 3.46 -8.19 3.66
CA GLN A 42 2.35 -9.03 3.18
C GLN A 42 1.94 -8.72 1.74
N PRO A 43 1.66 -7.46 1.33
CA PRO A 43 1.24 -7.19 -0.04
C PRO A 43 2.32 -7.53 -1.08
N ILE A 44 3.60 -7.36 -0.74
CA ILE A 44 4.71 -7.74 -1.62
C ILE A 44 4.79 -9.26 -1.78
N ALA A 45 4.64 -9.97 -0.67
CA ALA A 45 4.67 -11.43 -0.65
C ALA A 45 3.49 -12.03 -1.44
N ASP A 46 2.30 -11.46 -1.31
CA ASP A 46 1.10 -11.93 -2.01
C ASP A 46 1.21 -11.70 -3.52
N ALA A 47 1.63 -10.51 -3.94
CA ALA A 47 1.88 -10.20 -5.35
C ALA A 47 2.97 -11.10 -5.95
N TYR A 48 4.03 -11.40 -5.19
CA TYR A 48 5.10 -12.27 -5.67
C TYR A 48 4.70 -13.75 -5.73
N LYS A 49 3.88 -14.24 -4.81
CA LYS A 49 3.30 -15.58 -4.88
C LYS A 49 2.40 -15.74 -6.10
N ASP A 50 1.54 -14.76 -6.35
CA ASP A 50 0.69 -14.72 -7.55
C ASP A 50 1.57 -14.73 -8.82
N TYR A 51 2.61 -13.90 -8.87
CA TYR A 51 3.57 -13.89 -9.98
C TYR A 51 4.20 -15.27 -10.24
N LYS A 52 4.65 -15.96 -9.19
CA LYS A 52 5.20 -17.34 -9.32
C LYS A 52 4.16 -18.31 -9.87
N THR A 53 2.94 -18.23 -9.36
CA THR A 53 1.82 -19.09 -9.82
C THR A 53 1.53 -18.84 -11.29
N GLN A 54 1.42 -17.58 -11.73
CA GLN A 54 1.15 -17.25 -13.13
C GLN A 54 2.30 -17.70 -14.05
N LYS A 55 3.55 -17.59 -13.60
CA LYS A 55 4.70 -18.13 -14.34
C LYS A 55 4.62 -19.63 -14.51
N GLN A 56 4.26 -20.36 -13.45
CA GLN A 56 4.07 -21.79 -13.50
C GLN A 56 2.92 -22.18 -14.44
N THR A 57 1.78 -21.47 -14.37
CA THR A 57 0.67 -21.68 -15.29
C THR A 57 1.10 -21.49 -16.75
N ILE A 58 1.93 -20.48 -17.05
CA ILE A 58 2.47 -20.27 -18.41
C ILE A 58 3.30 -21.47 -18.86
N GLU A 59 4.19 -21.99 -17.99
CA GLU A 59 5.03 -23.14 -18.32
C GLU A 59 4.20 -24.41 -18.53
N GLU A 60 3.25 -24.67 -17.64
CA GLU A 60 2.34 -25.82 -17.73
C GLU A 60 1.44 -25.76 -18.96
N SER A 61 0.82 -24.62 -19.24
CA SER A 61 -0.02 -24.43 -20.43
C SER A 61 0.76 -24.57 -21.73
N LEU A 62 2.03 -24.14 -21.77
CA LEU A 62 2.89 -24.36 -22.95
C LEU A 62 3.22 -25.83 -23.17
N MET A 63 3.56 -26.59 -22.11
CA MET A 63 3.81 -28.03 -22.22
C MET A 63 2.55 -28.78 -22.68
N LEU A 64 1.40 -28.47 -22.08
CA LEU A 64 0.13 -29.10 -22.45
C LEU A 64 -0.25 -28.81 -23.90
N LEU A 65 0.00 -27.60 -24.42
CA LEU A 65 -0.25 -27.24 -25.80
C LEU A 65 0.58 -28.06 -26.81
N GLU A 66 1.75 -28.56 -26.42
CA GLU A 66 2.58 -29.42 -27.28
C GLU A 66 2.01 -30.84 -27.38
N GLU A 67 1.38 -31.35 -26.32
CA GLU A 67 0.88 -32.71 -26.22
C GLU A 67 -0.59 -32.86 -26.59
N GLU A 68 -1.38 -31.78 -26.47
CA GLU A 68 -2.85 -31.79 -26.67
C GLU A 68 -3.22 -31.77 -28.16
N SER A 69 -4.12 -32.66 -28.54
CA SER A 69 -4.62 -32.83 -29.91
C SER A 69 -6.04 -32.33 -30.09
N ASP A 70 -6.78 -32.14 -29.01
CA ASP A 70 -8.16 -31.62 -29.05
C ASP A 70 -8.16 -30.12 -29.27
N GLU A 71 -8.89 -29.67 -30.30
CA GLU A 71 -8.94 -28.26 -30.72
C GLU A 71 -9.60 -27.35 -29.67
N GLU A 72 -10.68 -27.81 -29.03
CA GLU A 72 -11.36 -27.06 -27.97
C GLU A 72 -10.44 -26.87 -26.76
N MET A 73 -9.75 -27.93 -26.36
CA MET A 73 -8.82 -27.88 -25.24
C MET A 73 -7.62 -26.97 -25.55
N ARG A 74 -7.13 -27.00 -26.77
CA ARG A 74 -6.06 -26.13 -27.26
C ARG A 74 -6.49 -24.63 -27.25
N GLU A 75 -7.73 -24.33 -27.58
CA GLU A 75 -8.23 -22.95 -27.50
C GLU A 75 -8.32 -22.45 -26.05
N MET A 76 -8.82 -23.28 -25.14
CA MET A 76 -8.85 -22.96 -23.69
C MET A 76 -7.43 -22.71 -23.14
N LEU A 77 -6.49 -23.56 -23.47
CA LEU A 77 -5.08 -23.40 -23.04
C LEU A 77 -4.43 -22.12 -23.61
N LYS A 78 -4.77 -21.73 -24.83
CA LYS A 78 -4.29 -20.45 -25.40
C LYS A 78 -4.89 -19.24 -24.71
N GLU A 79 -6.16 -19.29 -24.33
CA GLU A 79 -6.81 -18.23 -23.58
C GLU A 79 -6.20 -18.11 -22.18
N GLU A 80 -6.05 -19.21 -21.45
CA GLU A 80 -5.38 -19.26 -20.16
C GLU A 80 -3.95 -18.71 -20.23
N LEU A 81 -3.18 -19.13 -21.24
CA LEU A 81 -1.83 -18.64 -21.49
C LEU A 81 -1.81 -17.11 -21.76
N SER A 82 -2.79 -16.60 -22.49
CA SER A 82 -2.90 -15.17 -22.78
C SER A 82 -3.18 -14.38 -21.51
N ASP A 83 -4.10 -14.86 -20.67
CA ASP A 83 -4.48 -14.19 -19.44
C ASP A 83 -3.38 -14.26 -18.38
N ALA A 84 -2.73 -15.41 -18.24
CA ALA A 84 -1.59 -15.55 -17.37
C ALA A 84 -0.43 -14.61 -17.77
N LYS A 85 -0.15 -14.43 -19.07
CA LYS A 85 0.88 -13.49 -19.54
C LYS A 85 0.53 -12.04 -19.20
N LYS A 86 -0.72 -11.62 -19.42
CA LYS A 86 -1.18 -10.27 -19.04
C LYS A 86 -1.03 -10.05 -17.54
N ARG A 87 -1.45 -11.05 -16.75
CA ARG A 87 -1.34 -10.96 -15.29
C ARG A 87 0.10 -10.86 -14.80
N VAL A 88 1.02 -11.57 -15.43
CA VAL A 88 2.46 -11.45 -15.15
C VAL A 88 2.96 -10.03 -15.41
N GLU A 89 2.58 -9.40 -16.52
CA GLU A 89 2.97 -8.03 -16.83
C GLU A 89 2.43 -7.02 -15.81
N GLU A 90 1.16 -7.19 -15.39
CA GLU A 90 0.55 -6.37 -14.35
C GLU A 90 1.28 -6.51 -13.02
N LEU A 91 1.56 -7.75 -12.60
CA LEU A 91 2.26 -8.06 -11.35
C LEU A 91 3.70 -7.54 -11.35
N GLU A 92 4.38 -7.54 -12.48
CA GLU A 92 5.70 -6.93 -12.60
C GLU A 92 5.69 -5.41 -12.36
N GLN A 93 4.64 -4.72 -12.80
CA GLN A 93 4.49 -3.29 -12.52
C GLN A 93 4.08 -3.06 -11.07
N GLU A 94 3.15 -3.85 -10.55
CA GLU A 94 2.72 -3.79 -9.14
C GLU A 94 3.91 -4.01 -8.19
N LEU A 95 4.70 -5.05 -8.42
CA LEU A 95 5.90 -5.34 -7.62
C LEU A 95 6.94 -4.21 -7.70
N LYS A 96 7.12 -3.56 -8.85
CA LYS A 96 8.00 -2.40 -8.95
C LYS A 96 7.54 -1.26 -8.06
N VAL A 97 6.22 -1.00 -8.00
CA VAL A 97 5.64 0.04 -7.15
C VAL A 97 5.76 -0.33 -5.68
N LEU A 98 5.42 -1.57 -5.31
CA LEU A 98 5.50 -2.07 -3.93
C LEU A 98 6.93 -2.07 -3.36
N LEU A 99 7.93 -2.24 -4.21
CA LEU A 99 9.35 -2.22 -3.83
C LEU A 99 9.97 -0.81 -3.76
N LEU A 100 9.21 0.24 -4.10
CA LEU A 100 9.70 1.60 -3.91
C LEU A 100 9.92 1.88 -2.41
N PRO A 101 11.02 2.54 -2.06
CA PRO A 101 11.24 2.92 -0.68
C PRO A 101 10.13 3.85 -0.21
N LYS A 102 9.49 3.50 0.91
CA LYS A 102 8.50 4.37 1.55
C LYS A 102 9.20 5.59 2.13
N ASP A 103 8.55 6.75 2.05
CA ASP A 103 9.03 7.94 2.76
C ASP A 103 8.94 7.68 4.28
N PRO A 104 10.05 7.84 5.04
CA PRO A 104 10.04 7.67 6.49
C PRO A 104 9.13 8.67 7.22
N ASN A 105 8.57 9.64 6.51
CA ASN A 105 7.63 10.61 7.05
C ASN A 105 6.16 10.22 6.83
N ASP A 106 5.85 9.22 5.98
CA ASP A 106 4.47 8.80 5.69
C ASP A 106 3.69 8.36 6.93
N ASP A 107 4.39 7.83 7.94
CA ASP A 107 3.80 7.40 9.22
C ASP A 107 3.74 8.51 10.29
N LYS A 108 4.22 9.71 9.98
CA LYS A 108 4.29 10.81 10.96
C LYS A 108 3.06 11.69 10.90
N ASN A 109 2.67 12.21 12.07
CA ASN A 109 1.70 13.28 12.13
C ASN A 109 2.24 14.53 11.44
N VAL A 110 1.40 15.20 10.66
CA VAL A 110 1.75 16.43 9.96
C VAL A 110 0.98 17.62 10.53
N ILE A 111 1.63 18.77 10.56
CA ILE A 111 1.02 20.04 10.89
C ILE A 111 0.84 20.80 9.58
N VAL A 112 -0.41 21.14 9.26
CA VAL A 112 -0.75 21.93 8.08
C VAL A 112 -1.17 23.33 8.53
N GLU A 113 -0.45 24.34 8.07
CA GLU A 113 -0.75 25.73 8.38
C GLU A 113 -1.33 26.46 7.16
N PHE A 114 -2.48 27.08 7.34
CA PHE A 114 -3.13 27.87 6.30
C PHE A 114 -3.03 29.35 6.64
N ARG A 115 -2.45 30.14 5.74
CA ARG A 115 -2.31 31.59 5.90
C ARG A 115 -2.99 32.32 4.75
N ALA A 116 -3.87 33.24 5.07
CA ALA A 116 -4.41 34.19 4.08
C ALA A 116 -3.28 35.10 3.60
N GLY A 117 -3.16 35.27 2.28
CA GLY A 117 -2.26 36.24 1.68
C GLY A 117 -2.87 37.67 1.63
N ALA A 118 -2.37 38.47 0.70
CA ALA A 118 -2.97 39.78 0.42
C ALA A 118 -4.38 39.61 -0.20
N GLY A 119 -5.40 40.38 0.27
CA GLY A 119 -6.77 40.28 -0.27
C GLY A 119 -7.87 40.47 0.76
N GLY A 120 -7.55 40.83 2.00
CA GLY A 120 -8.54 41.11 3.03
C GLY A 120 -9.45 39.91 3.35
N ASP A 121 -10.76 40.21 3.51
CA ASP A 121 -11.76 39.21 3.91
C ASP A 121 -11.97 38.10 2.87
N GLU A 122 -11.84 38.37 1.59
CA GLU A 122 -11.96 37.39 0.51
C GLU A 122 -10.86 36.36 0.58
N ALA A 123 -9.62 36.79 0.81
CA ALA A 123 -8.50 35.88 0.99
C ALA A 123 -8.66 35.02 2.25
N ALA A 124 -9.24 35.54 3.30
CA ALA A 124 -9.55 34.82 4.53
C ALA A 124 -10.64 33.75 4.30
N LEU A 125 -11.69 34.05 3.56
CA LEU A 125 -12.75 33.13 3.19
C LEU A 125 -12.22 32.01 2.32
N PHE A 126 -11.43 32.30 1.28
CA PHE A 126 -10.78 31.30 0.43
C PHE A 126 -9.88 30.38 1.23
N THR A 127 -9.06 30.93 2.12
CA THR A 127 -8.19 30.14 2.99
C THR A 127 -8.99 29.17 3.87
N ALA A 128 -10.14 29.62 4.40
CA ALA A 128 -11.02 28.78 5.21
C ALA A 128 -11.64 27.64 4.37
N GLU A 129 -11.97 27.87 3.11
CA GLU A 129 -12.48 26.83 2.21
C GLU A 129 -11.41 25.79 1.88
N ILE A 130 -10.18 26.21 1.59
CA ILE A 130 -9.04 25.31 1.39
C ILE A 130 -8.79 24.46 2.64
N CYS A 131 -8.79 25.08 3.83
CA CYS A 131 -8.66 24.34 5.09
C CYS A 131 -9.76 23.28 5.23
N ARG A 132 -11.01 23.62 4.93
CA ARG A 132 -12.14 22.67 4.97
C ARG A 132 -11.98 21.53 3.98
N MET A 133 -11.45 21.81 2.79
CA MET A 133 -11.15 20.79 1.78
C MET A 133 -10.13 19.76 2.31
N TYR A 134 -9.03 20.21 2.92
CA TYR A 134 -8.02 19.34 3.50
C TYR A 134 -8.56 18.51 4.67
N ILE A 135 -9.37 19.10 5.54
CA ILE A 135 -10.04 18.38 6.64
C ILE A 135 -10.91 17.25 6.08
N LYS A 136 -11.77 17.54 5.10
CA LYS A 136 -12.62 16.51 4.48
C LYS A 136 -11.82 15.42 3.78
N TYR A 137 -10.73 15.78 3.11
CA TYR A 137 -9.84 14.79 2.51
C TYR A 137 -9.22 13.88 3.57
N ALA A 138 -8.69 14.43 4.65
CA ALA A 138 -8.10 13.66 5.74
C ALA A 138 -9.14 12.72 6.40
N GLU A 139 -10.37 13.20 6.64
CA GLU A 139 -11.47 12.39 7.14
C GLU A 139 -11.81 11.23 6.20
N SER A 140 -11.80 11.47 4.88
CA SER A 140 -12.04 10.42 3.88
C SER A 140 -10.95 9.35 3.87
N ARG A 141 -9.76 9.67 4.39
CA ARG A 141 -8.63 8.75 4.56
C ARG A 141 -8.55 8.14 5.97
N GLY A 142 -9.52 8.41 6.83
CA GLY A 142 -9.54 7.90 8.21
C GLY A 142 -8.51 8.56 9.14
N LEU A 143 -7.97 9.74 8.75
CA LEU A 143 -7.01 10.48 9.55
C LEU A 143 -7.74 11.33 10.61
N GLU A 144 -7.22 11.32 11.85
CA GLU A 144 -7.74 12.18 12.92
C GLU A 144 -7.25 13.61 12.73
N ASN A 145 -8.18 14.58 12.76
CA ASN A 145 -7.90 16.00 12.65
C ASN A 145 -8.00 16.68 14.00
N ARG A 146 -7.00 17.48 14.35
CA ARG A 146 -7.03 18.35 15.54
C ARG A 146 -6.77 19.80 15.12
N ALA A 147 -7.77 20.63 15.26
CA ALA A 147 -7.59 22.07 15.07
C ALA A 147 -6.91 22.68 16.31
N ASP A 148 -5.80 23.40 16.12
CA ASP A 148 -5.22 24.19 17.20
C ASP A 148 -6.04 25.45 17.44
N GLN A 149 -6.86 25.44 18.48
CA GLN A 149 -7.78 26.54 18.84
C GLN A 149 -7.06 27.82 19.29
N ARG A 150 -5.76 27.77 19.59
CA ARG A 150 -5.00 28.93 20.09
C ARG A 150 -4.90 30.09 19.10
N GLN A 151 -5.10 29.85 17.82
CA GLN A 151 -5.10 30.93 16.82
C GLN A 151 -6.46 31.60 16.62
N MET A 152 -7.56 30.95 16.98
CA MET A 152 -8.88 31.60 16.90
C MET A 152 -9.14 32.63 18.00
N GLU A 153 -8.58 32.43 19.19
CA GLU A 153 -8.76 33.40 20.31
C GLU A 153 -8.02 34.72 20.10
N ASN A 154 -6.89 34.72 19.38
CA ASN A 154 -6.17 35.98 19.11
C ASN A 154 -6.87 36.92 18.11
N ARG A 155 -7.82 36.41 17.33
CA ARG A 155 -8.65 37.26 16.42
C ARG A 155 -9.72 38.03 17.17
N ASN A 156 -10.32 37.47 18.22
CA ASN A 156 -11.36 38.11 19.01
C ASN A 156 -10.83 39.12 20.03
N ARG A 157 -9.52 39.23 20.25
CA ARG A 157 -8.90 40.23 21.13
C ARG A 157 -8.43 41.52 20.42
N ARG A 158 -8.63 41.63 19.11
CA ARG A 158 -8.25 42.81 18.32
C ARG A 158 -9.44 43.55 17.69
N LEU A 159 -10.61 43.33 18.18
CA LEU A 159 -11.80 44.16 18.03
C LEU A 159 -12.13 44.71 19.43
#